data_c4c6cf05bcf70a1fe7fda54b19fb0f67
#
_entry.id   c4c6cf05bcf70a1fe7fda54b19fb0f67
#
_cell.length_a   1.000
_cell.length_b   1.000
_cell.length_c   1.000
_cell.angle_alpha   90.00
_cell.angle_beta   90.00
_cell.angle_gamma   90.00
#
_symmetry.space_group_name_H-M   'P 1'
#
loop_
_entity.id
_entity.type
_entity.pdbx_description
1 polymer ?
#
loop_
_entity_poly.entity_id
_entity_poly.type
_entity_poly.pdbx_seq_one_letter_code
_entity_poly.pdbx_strand_id
1 'polypeptide(L)'
;MHNRTTPVSVKQYCCAVATTSEEIHECESFLVTRRKRGRGFQYLLTDNEKVTEQTLLKRFRGLVIPPMWQDVRISLCAQSKVQAFGYDQRQRKQYIYHQQWEAQQQAEKFARLKQFAGVLPQIRQTYVQHLNNEKWDLQRSCA
;
A
#
# COMPACT_ATOMS: atom_id res chain seq x y z
N MET A 1 -18.06 11.93 40.17
CA MET A 1 -18.73 11.07 39.18
C MET A 1 -17.73 10.57 38.18
N HIS A 2 -17.24 9.33 38.36
CA HIS A 2 -16.26 8.70 37.47
C HIS A 2 -16.97 8.10 36.28
N ASN A 3 -16.86 8.72 35.15
CA ASN A 3 -17.36 8.19 33.89
C ASN A 3 -16.43 7.05 33.48
N ARG A 4 -16.80 5.81 33.80
CA ARG A 4 -16.13 4.61 33.26
C ARG A 4 -16.54 4.50 31.80
N THR A 5 -15.75 5.08 30.92
CA THR A 5 -15.83 4.80 29.49
C THR A 5 -15.45 3.33 29.31
N THR A 6 -16.43 2.51 28.96
CA THR A 6 -16.22 1.10 28.58
C THR A 6 -15.24 1.07 27.43
N PRO A 7 -14.21 0.22 27.45
CA PRO A 7 -13.30 0.09 26.32
C PRO A 7 -14.09 -0.35 25.10
N VAL A 8 -14.19 0.52 24.13
CA VAL A 8 -14.83 0.21 22.85
C VAL A 8 -14.03 -0.94 22.22
N SER A 9 -14.68 -2.08 22.11
CA SER A 9 -14.04 -3.29 21.58
C SER A 9 -13.64 -3.03 20.13
N VAL A 10 -12.36 -3.16 19.83
CA VAL A 10 -11.77 -3.03 18.47
C VAL A 10 -12.48 -3.92 17.44
N LYS A 11 -13.18 -4.95 17.89
CA LYS A 11 -14.06 -5.81 17.07
C LYS A 11 -15.17 -5.06 16.32
N GLN A 12 -15.54 -3.86 16.78
CA GLN A 12 -16.60 -3.05 16.16
C GLN A 12 -16.11 -2.29 14.93
N TYR A 13 -14.79 -2.13 14.76
CA TYR A 13 -14.16 -1.44 13.62
C TYR A 13 -13.54 -2.39 12.59
N CYS A 14 -13.49 -3.68 12.86
CA CYS A 14 -13.15 -4.67 11.86
C CYS A 14 -14.29 -4.68 10.83
N CYS A 15 -13.93 -4.53 9.55
CA CYS A 15 -14.87 -4.60 8.44
C CYS A 15 -15.90 -5.70 8.72
N ALA A 16 -17.18 -5.33 8.75
CA ALA A 16 -18.31 -6.24 9.02
C ALA A 16 -18.49 -7.34 7.94
N VAL A 17 -17.52 -7.50 7.07
CA VAL A 17 -17.40 -8.57 6.08
C VAL A 17 -16.42 -9.59 6.63
N ALA A 18 -16.79 -10.23 7.73
CA ALA A 18 -16.23 -11.53 8.08
C ALA A 18 -16.83 -12.58 7.15
N THR A 19 -16.55 -12.46 5.87
CA THR A 19 -16.57 -13.61 4.96
C THR A 19 -15.28 -14.36 5.19
N THR A 20 -15.40 -15.64 5.35
CA THR A 20 -14.39 -16.68 5.58
C THR A 20 -13.34 -16.79 4.47
N SER A 21 -13.06 -15.73 3.72
CA SER A 21 -12.05 -15.70 2.66
C SER A 21 -10.83 -14.92 3.13
N GLU A 22 -9.66 -15.53 3.03
CA GLU A 22 -8.34 -14.90 3.19
C GLU A 22 -8.05 -13.89 2.07
N GLU A 23 -9.08 -13.41 1.38
CA GLU A 23 -8.96 -12.51 0.23
C GLU A 23 -8.62 -11.09 0.67
N ILE A 24 -7.64 -10.52 0.00
CA ILE A 24 -7.24 -9.12 0.18
C ILE A 24 -8.32 -8.24 -0.45
N HIS A 25 -8.84 -7.29 0.32
CA HIS A 25 -9.88 -6.37 -0.13
C HIS A 25 -9.48 -4.91 0.09
N GLU A 26 -10.14 -4.03 -0.63
CA GLU A 26 -9.98 -2.59 -0.43
C GLU A 26 -10.82 -2.17 0.78
N CYS A 27 -10.16 -1.99 1.90
CA CYS A 27 -10.75 -1.47 3.12
C CYS A 27 -10.06 -0.15 3.49
N GLU A 28 -10.81 0.94 3.47
CA GLU A 28 -10.28 2.28 3.79
C GLU A 28 -10.39 2.63 5.28
N SER A 29 -10.48 1.67 6.18
CA SER A 29 -10.57 1.91 7.62
C SER A 29 -9.24 2.33 8.24
N PHE A 30 -8.72 3.49 7.82
CA PHE A 30 -7.50 4.09 8.38
C PHE A 30 -7.79 4.86 9.67
N LEU A 31 -8.21 4.12 10.69
CA LEU A 31 -8.69 4.66 11.96
C LEU A 31 -7.57 4.87 12.99
N VAL A 32 -6.37 4.36 12.73
CA VAL A 32 -5.25 4.47 13.66
C VAL A 32 -4.24 5.49 13.18
N THR A 33 -3.88 6.42 14.07
CA THR A 33 -2.82 7.41 13.85
C THR A 33 -1.60 7.06 14.69
N ARG A 34 -0.40 7.15 14.10
CA ARG A 34 0.86 7.03 14.82
C ARG A 34 1.37 8.40 15.23
N ARG A 35 1.57 8.63 16.54
CA ARG A 35 2.19 9.84 17.09
C ARG A 35 3.53 9.52 17.76
N LYS A 36 4.52 10.38 17.58
CA LYS A 36 5.80 10.28 18.27
C LYS A 36 5.61 10.60 19.76
N ARG A 37 6.19 9.77 20.64
CA ARG A 37 6.18 9.99 22.08
C ARG A 37 7.55 9.62 22.67
N GLY A 38 8.34 10.62 23.02
CA GLY A 38 9.71 10.41 23.50
C GLY A 38 10.56 9.67 22.46
N ARG A 39 11.17 8.55 22.87
CA ARG A 39 12.01 7.71 21.99
C ARG A 39 11.21 6.72 21.13
N GLY A 40 9.89 6.66 21.28
CA GLY A 40 9.05 5.70 20.58
C GLY A 40 7.82 6.32 19.91
N PHE A 41 6.87 5.45 19.61
CA PHE A 41 5.60 5.82 18.99
C PHE A 41 4.44 5.27 19.82
N GLN A 42 3.37 6.04 19.85
CA GLN A 42 2.07 5.57 20.33
C GLN A 42 1.08 5.55 19.17
N TYR A 43 0.11 4.67 19.30
CA TYR A 43 -0.95 4.47 18.31
C TYR A 43 -2.27 4.90 18.93
N LEU A 44 -2.98 5.79 18.25
CA LEU A 44 -4.24 6.36 18.69
C LEU A 44 -5.33 6.05 17.68
N LEU A 45 -6.50 5.69 18.16
CA LEU A 45 -7.73 5.62 17.36
C LEU A 45 -8.23 7.04 17.01
N THR A 46 -9.16 7.12 16.09
CA THR A 46 -9.76 8.39 15.64
C THR A 46 -10.29 9.24 16.80
N ASP A 47 -10.78 8.59 17.86
CA ASP A 47 -11.30 9.23 19.08
C ASP A 47 -10.21 9.66 20.08
N ASN A 48 -8.92 9.69 19.62
CA ASN A 48 -7.75 9.89 20.48
C ASN A 48 -7.54 8.82 21.58
N GLU A 49 -8.29 7.74 21.54
CA GLU A 49 -8.11 6.63 22.45
C GLU A 49 -6.83 5.84 22.10
N LYS A 50 -6.06 5.49 23.12
CA LYS A 50 -4.82 4.76 22.95
C LYS A 50 -5.09 3.29 22.64
N VAL A 51 -4.49 2.77 21.58
CA VAL A 51 -4.48 1.34 21.30
C VAL A 51 -3.63 0.61 22.35
N THR A 52 -4.25 -0.27 23.12
CA THR A 52 -3.62 -1.07 24.19
C THR A 52 -3.51 -2.55 23.83
N GLU A 53 -4.24 -2.99 22.83
CA GLU A 53 -4.27 -4.39 22.40
C GLU A 53 -2.93 -4.85 21.86
N GLN A 54 -2.35 -5.87 22.48
CA GLN A 54 -1.00 -6.36 22.17
C GLN A 54 -0.89 -6.97 20.77
N THR A 55 -1.94 -7.61 20.28
CA THR A 55 -2.01 -8.20 18.94
C THR A 55 -1.87 -7.13 17.86
N LEU A 56 -2.63 -6.05 17.99
CA LEU A 56 -2.56 -4.90 17.08
C LEU A 56 -1.21 -4.18 17.17
N LEU A 57 -0.69 -3.98 18.37
CA LEU A 57 0.61 -3.33 18.57
C LEU A 57 1.75 -4.15 17.94
N LYS A 58 1.72 -5.50 18.05
CA LYS A 58 2.67 -6.37 17.36
C LYS A 58 2.57 -6.22 15.84
N ARG A 59 1.35 -6.23 15.29
CA ARG A 59 1.11 -6.03 13.86
C ARG A 59 1.63 -4.67 13.40
N PHE A 60 1.30 -3.58 14.08
CA PHE A 60 1.74 -2.23 13.69
C PHE A 60 3.26 -2.06 13.72
N ARG A 61 3.92 -2.69 14.68
CA ARG A 61 5.40 -2.73 14.72
C ARG A 61 5.96 -3.57 13.57
N GLY A 62 5.29 -4.66 13.20
CA GLY A 62 5.67 -5.52 12.08
C GLY A 62 5.58 -4.85 10.72
N LEU A 63 4.79 -3.77 10.58
CA LEU A 63 4.74 -2.98 9.34
C LEU A 63 6.03 -2.19 9.05
N VAL A 64 6.95 -2.10 10.02
CA VAL A 64 8.26 -1.44 9.88
C VAL A 64 8.16 -0.04 9.26
N ILE A 65 7.19 0.75 9.71
CA ILE A 65 6.94 2.09 9.18
C ILE A 65 8.12 3.01 9.51
N PRO A 66 8.77 3.67 8.52
CA PRO A 66 9.92 4.53 8.75
C PRO A 66 9.63 5.60 9.82
N PRO A 67 10.56 5.86 10.75
CA PRO A 67 10.34 6.79 11.87
C PRO A 67 10.18 8.25 11.40
N MET A 68 10.71 8.59 10.24
CA MET A 68 10.66 9.94 9.66
C MET A 68 9.33 10.26 8.95
N TRP A 69 8.47 9.26 8.75
CA TRP A 69 7.16 9.51 8.14
C TRP A 69 6.26 10.30 9.08
N GLN A 70 5.56 11.28 8.51
CA GLN A 70 4.60 12.15 9.19
C GLN A 70 3.17 11.73 8.83
N ASP A 71 2.20 12.13 9.65
CA ASP A 71 0.76 11.88 9.46
C ASP A 71 0.43 10.43 9.08
N VAL A 72 1.08 9.50 9.75
CA VAL A 72 0.92 8.08 9.47
C VAL A 72 -0.46 7.61 9.90
N ARG A 73 -1.18 7.00 8.97
CA ARG A 73 -2.46 6.32 9.16
C ARG A 73 -2.30 4.83 8.92
N ILE A 74 -2.90 4.02 9.77
CA ILE A 74 -2.80 2.57 9.73
C ILE A 74 -4.20 1.98 9.67
N SER A 75 -4.39 1.00 8.81
CA SER A 75 -5.64 0.25 8.72
C SER A 75 -5.79 -0.70 9.90
N LEU A 76 -6.99 -0.75 10.50
CA LEU A 76 -7.33 -1.76 11.48
C LEU A 76 -7.51 -3.15 10.86
N CYS A 77 -7.93 -3.20 9.61
CA CYS A 77 -8.13 -4.45 8.89
C CYS A 77 -6.79 -5.09 8.51
N ALA A 78 -6.58 -6.34 8.94
CA ALA A 78 -5.37 -7.09 8.60
C ALA A 78 -5.31 -7.47 7.12
N GLN A 79 -6.45 -7.68 6.48
CA GLN A 79 -6.58 -8.07 5.07
C GLN A 79 -6.76 -6.88 4.12
N SER A 80 -6.58 -5.66 4.60
CA SER A 80 -6.62 -4.48 3.75
C SER A 80 -5.44 -4.47 2.78
N LYS A 81 -5.71 -4.19 1.51
CA LYS A 81 -4.69 -4.01 0.45
C LYS A 81 -3.63 -2.99 0.85
N VAL A 82 -4.05 -1.84 1.36
CA VAL A 82 -3.18 -0.82 1.93
C VAL A 82 -3.19 -0.97 3.45
N GLN A 83 -2.05 -1.33 4.02
CA GLN A 83 -1.89 -1.52 5.46
C GLN A 83 -1.63 -0.21 6.20
N ALA A 84 -0.85 0.68 5.60
CA ALA A 84 -0.57 1.99 6.15
C ALA A 84 -0.19 2.97 5.04
N PHE A 85 -0.37 4.25 5.31
CA PHE A 85 0.20 5.32 4.50
C PHE A 85 0.70 6.46 5.39
N GLY A 86 1.57 7.29 4.85
CA GLY A 86 2.09 8.48 5.53
C GLY A 86 2.85 9.36 4.55
N TYR A 87 3.44 10.42 5.04
CA TYR A 87 4.20 11.36 4.22
C TYR A 87 5.68 11.32 4.58
N ASP A 88 6.54 11.29 3.58
CA ASP A 88 7.99 11.36 3.76
C ASP A 88 8.44 12.81 4.06
N GLN A 89 9.76 13.00 4.27
CA GLN A 89 10.33 14.33 4.51
C GLN A 89 10.12 15.33 3.37
N ARG A 90 9.85 14.85 2.14
CA ARG A 90 9.55 15.67 0.97
C ARG A 90 8.06 15.85 0.73
N GLN A 91 7.23 15.54 1.72
CA GLN A 91 5.77 15.61 1.67
C GLN A 91 5.15 14.74 0.55
N ARG A 92 5.83 13.68 0.14
CA ARG A 92 5.30 12.72 -0.81
C ARG A 92 4.56 11.61 -0.06
N LYS A 93 3.35 11.30 -0.48
CA LYS A 93 2.55 10.23 0.10
C LYS A 93 3.16 8.87 -0.22
N GLN A 94 3.41 8.09 0.80
CA GLN A 94 3.98 6.76 0.74
C GLN A 94 3.00 5.74 1.29
N TYR A 95 3.03 4.50 0.76
CA TYR A 95 2.13 3.43 1.13
C TYR A 95 2.88 2.18 1.54
N ILE A 96 2.30 1.43 2.46
CA ILE A 96 2.70 0.06 2.78
C ILE A 96 1.54 -0.84 2.41
N TYR A 97 1.80 -1.75 1.50
CA TYR A 97 0.81 -2.68 1.00
C TYR A 97 0.85 -4.02 1.76
N HIS A 98 -0.19 -4.81 1.61
CA HIS A 98 -0.23 -6.17 2.11
C HIS A 98 0.76 -7.05 1.32
N GLN A 99 1.53 -7.89 2.03
CA GLN A 99 2.60 -8.68 1.44
C GLN A 99 2.13 -9.60 0.28
N GLN A 100 0.98 -10.23 0.44
CA GLN A 100 0.41 -11.06 -0.63
C GLN A 100 0.03 -10.25 -1.86
N TRP A 101 -0.51 -9.04 -1.68
CA TRP A 101 -0.83 -8.16 -2.80
C TRP A 101 0.43 -7.74 -3.56
N GLU A 102 1.49 -7.38 -2.85
CA GLU A 102 2.77 -7.06 -3.49
C GLU A 102 3.32 -8.25 -4.29
N ALA A 103 3.25 -9.46 -3.74
CA ALA A 103 3.69 -10.68 -4.42
C ALA A 103 2.87 -10.94 -5.70
N GLN A 104 1.56 -10.76 -5.67
CA GLN A 104 0.69 -10.89 -6.84
C GLN A 104 1.05 -9.86 -7.92
N GLN A 105 1.22 -8.60 -7.53
CA GLN A 105 1.61 -7.54 -8.47
C GLN A 105 2.98 -7.78 -9.11
N GLN A 106 3.93 -8.29 -8.34
CA GLN A 106 5.24 -8.67 -8.89
C GLN A 106 5.12 -9.83 -9.89
N ALA A 107 4.34 -10.86 -9.58
CA ALA A 107 4.11 -11.99 -10.48
C ALA A 107 3.47 -11.55 -11.82
N GLU A 108 2.44 -10.69 -11.75
CA GLU A 108 1.82 -10.11 -12.96
C GLU A 108 2.79 -9.26 -13.77
N LYS A 109 3.61 -8.44 -13.08
CA LYS A 109 4.64 -7.63 -13.75
C LYS A 109 5.63 -8.50 -14.51
N PHE A 110 6.11 -9.59 -13.90
CA PHE A 110 7.03 -10.52 -14.56
C PHE A 110 6.37 -11.24 -15.75
N ALA A 111 5.10 -11.63 -15.63
CA ALA A 111 4.35 -12.23 -16.74
C ALA A 111 4.25 -11.27 -17.94
N ARG A 112 3.92 -9.99 -17.69
CA ARG A 112 3.86 -8.95 -18.73
C ARG A 112 5.24 -8.69 -19.36
N LEU A 113 6.31 -8.66 -18.57
CA LEU A 113 7.68 -8.51 -19.09
C LEU A 113 8.09 -9.66 -20.00
N LYS A 114 7.70 -10.90 -19.65
CA LYS A 114 7.95 -12.06 -20.49
C LYS A 114 7.21 -11.98 -21.83
N GLN A 115 5.96 -11.55 -21.83
CA GLN A 115 5.19 -11.31 -23.06
C GLN A 115 5.83 -10.20 -23.91
N PHE A 116 6.21 -9.09 -23.30
CA PHE A 116 6.90 -7.99 -23.98
C PHE A 116 8.20 -8.43 -24.61
N ALA A 117 9.01 -9.22 -23.91
CA ALA A 117 10.27 -9.77 -24.45
C ALA A 117 10.04 -10.61 -25.71
N GLY A 118 8.93 -11.35 -25.80
CA GLY A 118 8.57 -12.11 -27.00
C GLY A 118 8.23 -11.25 -28.20
N VAL A 119 7.72 -10.03 -28.00
CA VAL A 119 7.34 -9.10 -29.06
C VAL A 119 8.50 -8.19 -29.48
N LEU A 120 9.54 -8.04 -28.65
CA LEU A 120 10.70 -7.17 -28.91
C LEU A 120 11.36 -7.36 -30.28
N PRO A 121 11.59 -8.59 -30.79
CA PRO A 121 12.16 -8.78 -32.13
C PRO A 121 11.33 -8.14 -33.23
N GLN A 122 10.01 -8.26 -33.17
CA GLN A 122 9.08 -7.67 -34.14
C GLN A 122 9.14 -6.13 -34.10
N ILE A 123 9.12 -5.56 -32.89
CA ILE A 123 9.24 -4.11 -32.69
C ILE A 123 10.56 -3.60 -33.29
N ARG A 124 11.66 -4.30 -33.06
CA ARG A 124 12.99 -3.94 -33.62
C ARG A 124 13.00 -3.99 -35.14
N GLN A 125 12.41 -5.02 -35.75
CA GLN A 125 12.32 -5.12 -37.21
C GLN A 125 11.53 -3.97 -37.79
N THR A 126 10.36 -3.68 -37.25
CA THR A 126 9.52 -2.56 -37.68
C THR A 126 10.22 -1.23 -37.53
N TYR A 127 10.90 -1.02 -36.42
CA TYR A 127 11.70 0.17 -36.15
C TYR A 127 12.81 0.37 -37.21
N VAL A 128 13.59 -0.68 -37.52
CA VAL A 128 14.66 -0.62 -38.55
C VAL A 128 14.07 -0.37 -39.93
N GLN A 129 12.92 -0.97 -40.26
CA GLN A 129 12.23 -0.72 -41.54
C GLN A 129 11.83 0.75 -41.70
N HIS A 130 11.25 1.34 -40.63
CA HIS A 130 10.84 2.74 -40.64
C HIS A 130 12.03 3.69 -40.74
N LEU A 131 13.15 3.39 -40.04
CA LEU A 131 14.35 4.20 -40.13
C LEU A 131 15.03 4.17 -41.54
N ASN A 132 14.94 3.02 -42.22
CA ASN A 132 15.54 2.85 -43.54
C ASN A 132 14.63 3.35 -44.68
N ASN A 133 13.44 3.84 -44.34
CA ASN A 133 12.56 4.43 -45.33
C ASN A 133 13.16 5.74 -45.86
N GLU A 134 13.26 5.89 -47.18
CA GLU A 134 13.87 7.07 -47.82
C GLU A 134 13.00 8.34 -47.66
N LYS A 135 11.69 8.17 -47.44
CA LYS A 135 10.78 9.30 -47.25
C LYS A 135 10.68 9.69 -45.79
N TRP A 136 10.86 10.96 -45.52
CA TRP A 136 10.53 11.53 -44.19
C TRP A 136 9.02 11.60 -43.96
N ASP A 137 8.54 10.77 -43.12
CA ASP A 137 7.14 10.75 -42.69
C ASP A 137 7.05 10.71 -41.15
N LEU A 138 5.83 10.76 -40.64
CA LEU A 138 5.57 10.69 -39.20
C LEU A 138 6.10 9.39 -38.58
N GLN A 139 6.06 8.27 -39.30
CA GLN A 139 6.52 6.97 -38.80
C GLN A 139 8.04 6.99 -38.55
N ARG A 140 8.82 7.60 -39.46
CA ARG A 140 10.28 7.76 -39.30
C ARG A 140 10.62 8.74 -38.18
N SER A 141 9.82 9.79 -38.00
CA SER A 141 10.03 10.79 -36.93
C SER A 141 9.77 10.22 -35.53
N CYS A 142 8.92 9.17 -35.43
CA CYS A 142 8.55 8.55 -34.16
C CYS A 142 9.34 7.25 -33.89
N ALA A 143 10.19 6.81 -34.79
CA ALA A 143 11.05 5.65 -34.59
C ALA A 143 12.34 6.08 -33.90
#